data_646c9ddf6a5ed38540f7548d07ed9386
#
_entry.id   646c9ddf6a5ed38540f7548d07ed9386
#
_cell.length_a   1.000
_cell.length_b   1.000
_cell.length_c   1.000
_cell.angle_alpha   90.00
_cell.angle_beta   90.00
_cell.angle_gamma   90.00
#
_symmetry.space_group_name_H-M   'P 1'
#
loop_
_entity.id
_entity.type
_entity.pdbx_description
1 polymer ?
#
loop_
_entity_poly.entity_id
_entity_poly.type
_entity_poly.pdbx_seq_one_letter_code
_entity_poly.pdbx_strand_id
1 'polypeptide(L)'
;MKHHEREFFISMIRCGKVYIDHNDLTLIVKPLTIDQSFESSLVYDRAYKQAMIDGIMCEDEINDWMKDNGLWTDKEEEKVEGLKQDLEKLKIEIFNNQDDIKLRERIRLYIRTGEKQLSNQLKEKNTFYQNTREAYALS
;
A
#
# COMPACT_ATOMS: atom_id res chain seq x y z
N MET A 1 14.12 -6.80 21.11
CA MET A 1 13.89 -5.38 21.44
C MET A 1 14.12 -5.21 22.94
N LYS A 2 15.02 -4.33 23.35
CA LYS A 2 15.36 -4.10 24.75
C LYS A 2 14.21 -3.32 25.42
N HIS A 3 14.10 -3.42 26.77
CA HIS A 3 13.00 -2.79 27.52
C HIS A 3 12.91 -1.26 27.25
N HIS A 4 14.04 -0.57 27.24
CA HIS A 4 14.09 0.88 26.98
C HIS A 4 13.68 1.27 25.54
N GLU A 5 13.96 0.41 24.54
CA GLU A 5 13.50 0.62 23.17
C GLU A 5 11.97 0.52 23.08
N ARG A 6 11.39 -0.45 23.78
CA ARG A 6 9.94 -0.62 23.86
C ARG A 6 9.26 0.57 24.53
N GLU A 7 9.79 1.06 25.65
CA GLU A 7 9.28 2.25 26.34
C GLU A 7 9.37 3.50 25.47
N PHE A 8 10.46 3.65 24.72
CA PHE A 8 10.64 4.73 23.76
C PHE A 8 9.56 4.71 22.68
N PHE A 9 9.29 3.53 22.06
CA PHE A 9 8.24 3.40 21.06
C PHE A 9 6.83 3.66 21.61
N ILE A 10 6.55 3.17 22.84
CA ILE A 10 5.27 3.45 23.51
C ILE A 10 5.11 4.95 23.78
N SER A 11 6.17 5.61 24.20
CA SER A 11 6.20 7.06 24.42
C SER A 11 5.92 7.82 23.11
N MET A 12 6.55 7.43 22.00
CA MET A 12 6.29 8.05 20.68
C MET A 12 4.85 7.89 20.23
N ILE A 13 4.28 6.69 20.40
CA ILE A 13 2.87 6.43 20.05
C ILE A 13 1.93 7.31 20.89
N ARG A 14 2.20 7.44 22.20
CA ARG A 14 1.41 8.28 23.11
C ARG A 14 1.48 9.77 22.78
N CYS A 15 2.67 10.26 22.40
CA CYS A 15 2.88 11.65 22.06
C CYS A 15 2.38 12.00 20.64
N GLY A 16 2.02 11.03 19.81
CA GLY A 16 1.61 11.23 18.43
C GLY A 16 2.69 11.87 17.56
N LYS A 17 3.97 11.73 17.92
CA LYS A 17 5.12 12.26 17.19
C LYS A 17 6.11 11.15 16.91
N VAL A 18 6.59 11.07 15.66
CA VAL A 18 7.64 10.14 15.26
C VAL A 18 8.89 10.94 14.92
N TYR A 19 10.01 10.56 15.51
CA TYR A 19 11.32 11.13 15.21
C TYR A 19 12.06 10.18 14.26
N ILE A 20 12.55 10.71 13.16
CA ILE A 20 13.31 9.96 12.15
C ILE A 20 14.66 10.66 12.00
N ASP A 21 15.73 9.97 12.40
CA ASP A 21 17.09 10.44 12.18
C ASP A 21 17.60 9.93 10.85
N HIS A 22 17.98 10.85 9.99
CA HIS A 22 18.58 10.55 8.69
C HIS A 22 19.76 11.47 8.44
N ASN A 23 20.96 10.89 8.41
CA ASN A 23 22.23 11.62 8.38
C ASN A 23 22.27 12.62 9.57
N ASP A 24 22.58 13.87 9.34
CA ASP A 24 22.66 14.90 10.38
C ASP A 24 21.33 15.66 10.63
N LEU A 25 20.22 15.12 10.12
CA LEU A 25 18.88 15.73 10.22
C LEU A 25 17.95 14.86 11.07
N THR A 26 17.32 15.46 12.07
CA THR A 26 16.22 14.85 12.80
C THR A 26 14.89 15.39 12.27
N LEU A 27 14.11 14.53 11.66
CA LEU A 27 12.77 14.84 11.17
C LEU A 27 11.74 14.48 12.25
N ILE A 28 10.78 15.38 12.46
CA ILE A 28 9.67 15.16 13.39
C ILE A 28 8.38 15.04 12.58
N VAL A 29 7.82 13.84 12.52
CA VAL A 29 6.51 13.59 11.91
C VAL A 29 5.44 13.73 12.99
N LYS A 30 4.45 14.58 12.74
CA LYS A 30 3.29 14.82 13.61
C LYS A 30 2.01 14.49 12.86
N PRO A 31 0.95 14.03 13.56
CA PRO A 31 -0.37 13.94 12.94
C PRO A 31 -0.84 15.34 12.51
N LEU A 32 -1.63 15.39 11.45
CA LEU A 32 -2.26 16.63 11.00
C LEU A 32 -3.22 17.16 12.06
N THR A 33 -3.29 18.47 12.19
CA THR A 33 -4.37 19.12 12.95
C THR A 33 -5.69 19.01 12.18
N ILE A 34 -6.80 19.25 12.85
CA ILE A 34 -8.14 19.23 12.21
C ILE A 34 -8.19 20.25 11.06
N ASP A 35 -7.63 21.46 11.27
CA ASP A 35 -7.60 22.49 10.22
C ASP A 35 -6.76 22.07 9.02
N GLN A 36 -5.56 21.50 9.25
CA GLN A 36 -4.71 20.98 8.17
C GLN A 36 -5.37 19.81 7.43
N SER A 37 -6.07 18.94 8.14
CA SER A 37 -6.83 17.85 7.52
C SER A 37 -7.97 18.38 6.65
N PHE A 38 -8.66 19.42 7.11
CA PHE A 38 -9.72 20.07 6.35
C PHE A 38 -9.16 20.79 5.11
N GLU A 39 -8.08 21.56 5.25
CA GLU A 39 -7.41 22.19 4.11
C GLU A 39 -6.92 21.17 3.07
N SER A 40 -6.33 20.06 3.53
CA SER A 40 -5.92 18.96 2.65
C SER A 40 -7.09 18.39 1.86
N SER A 41 -8.25 18.19 2.52
CA SER A 41 -9.47 17.70 1.85
C SER A 41 -9.97 18.70 0.80
N LEU A 42 -9.93 20.01 1.08
CA LEU A 42 -10.32 21.04 0.12
C LEU A 42 -9.40 21.09 -1.10
N VAL A 43 -8.08 20.93 -0.88
CA VAL A 43 -7.11 20.88 -1.98
C VAL A 43 -7.35 19.67 -2.85
N TYR A 44 -7.53 18.49 -2.22
CA TYR A 44 -7.87 17.25 -2.91
C TYR A 44 -9.14 17.40 -3.77
N ASP A 45 -10.23 17.90 -3.18
CA ASP A 45 -11.50 18.08 -3.89
C ASP A 45 -11.39 19.01 -5.10
N ARG A 46 -10.60 20.08 -4.98
CA ARG A 46 -10.35 21.00 -6.10
C ARG A 46 -9.56 20.33 -7.22
N ALA A 47 -8.47 19.64 -6.87
CA ALA A 47 -7.64 18.94 -7.83
C ALA A 47 -8.42 17.82 -8.53
N TYR A 48 -9.24 17.06 -7.80
CA TYR A 48 -10.09 16.02 -8.36
C TYR A 48 -11.13 16.58 -9.35
N LYS A 49 -11.78 17.70 -9.00
CA LYS A 49 -12.72 18.39 -9.90
C LYS A 49 -12.03 18.93 -11.14
N GLN A 50 -10.82 19.47 -10.99
CA GLN A 50 -10.05 19.94 -12.15
C GLN A 50 -9.69 18.78 -13.06
N ALA A 51 -9.19 17.66 -12.53
CA ALA A 51 -8.89 16.47 -13.29
C ALA A 51 -10.13 15.91 -14.03
N MET A 52 -11.31 16.00 -13.41
CA MET A 52 -12.56 15.63 -14.05
C MET A 52 -12.89 16.55 -15.26
N ILE A 53 -12.67 17.86 -15.12
CA ILE A 53 -12.87 18.83 -16.21
C ILE A 53 -11.88 18.57 -17.35
N ASP A 54 -10.64 18.21 -17.02
CA ASP A 54 -9.57 17.90 -17.96
C ASP A 54 -9.78 16.53 -18.67
N GLY A 55 -10.84 15.79 -18.31
CA GLY A 55 -11.20 14.53 -18.95
C GLY A 55 -10.36 13.33 -18.47
N ILE A 56 -9.67 13.45 -17.34
CA ILE A 56 -8.93 12.33 -16.73
C ILE A 56 -9.94 11.32 -16.18
N MET A 57 -9.73 10.04 -16.46
CA MET A 57 -10.60 8.96 -15.98
C MET A 57 -10.41 8.71 -14.46
N CYS A 58 -11.48 8.33 -13.76
CA CYS A 58 -11.36 7.79 -12.41
C CYS A 58 -10.93 6.32 -12.42
N GLU A 59 -10.66 5.75 -11.25
CA GLU A 59 -10.21 4.35 -11.13
C GLU A 59 -11.24 3.37 -11.70
N ASP A 60 -12.53 3.60 -11.50
CA ASP A 60 -13.59 2.74 -12.01
C ASP A 60 -13.68 2.81 -13.54
N GLU A 61 -13.64 4.02 -14.12
CA GLU A 61 -13.65 4.23 -15.57
C GLU A 61 -12.43 3.57 -16.25
N ILE A 62 -11.25 3.65 -15.63
CA ILE A 62 -10.04 2.97 -16.13
C ILE A 62 -10.17 1.44 -16.03
N ASN A 63 -10.76 0.92 -14.95
CA ASN A 63 -11.01 -0.52 -14.84
C ASN A 63 -11.90 -1.02 -15.96
N ASP A 64 -13.02 -0.34 -16.21
CA ASP A 64 -13.94 -0.70 -17.28
C ASP A 64 -13.24 -0.61 -18.63
N TRP A 65 -12.51 0.47 -18.87
CA TRP A 65 -11.75 0.65 -20.11
C TRP A 65 -10.69 -0.46 -20.31
N MET A 66 -9.96 -0.88 -19.25
CA MET A 66 -9.00 -1.98 -19.33
C MET A 66 -9.69 -3.32 -19.66
N LYS A 67 -10.88 -3.57 -19.10
CA LYS A 67 -11.66 -4.77 -19.40
C LYS A 67 -12.14 -4.77 -20.86
N ASP A 68 -12.69 -3.67 -21.33
CA ASP A 68 -13.19 -3.53 -22.69
C ASP A 68 -12.10 -3.68 -23.76
N ASN A 69 -10.87 -3.25 -23.42
CA ASN A 69 -9.71 -3.38 -24.30
C ASN A 69 -8.92 -4.70 -24.07
N GLY A 70 -9.37 -5.58 -23.19
CA GLY A 70 -8.72 -6.87 -22.91
C GLY A 70 -7.33 -6.75 -22.27
N LEU A 71 -7.01 -5.59 -21.66
CA LEU A 71 -5.73 -5.36 -20.97
C LEU A 71 -5.70 -5.96 -19.58
N TRP A 72 -6.86 -6.01 -18.91
CA TRP A 72 -7.02 -6.61 -17.60
C TRP A 72 -8.39 -7.28 -17.52
N THR A 73 -8.40 -8.60 -17.56
CA THR A 73 -9.63 -9.40 -17.57
C THR A 73 -9.95 -9.99 -16.20
N ASP A 74 -11.16 -10.51 -16.04
CA ASP A 74 -11.56 -11.18 -14.79
C ASP A 74 -10.65 -12.39 -14.45
N LYS A 75 -10.02 -13.01 -15.46
CA LYS A 75 -9.03 -14.09 -15.24
C LYS A 75 -7.74 -13.61 -14.57
N GLU A 76 -7.28 -12.41 -14.92
CA GLU A 76 -6.13 -11.79 -14.25
C GLU A 76 -6.48 -11.40 -12.81
N GLU A 77 -7.70 -10.90 -12.58
CA GLU A 77 -8.20 -10.58 -11.25
C GLU A 77 -8.30 -11.83 -10.36
N GLU A 78 -8.86 -12.92 -10.87
CA GLU A 78 -8.93 -14.22 -10.18
C GLU A 78 -7.54 -14.75 -9.81
N LYS A 79 -6.55 -14.64 -10.70
CA LYS A 79 -5.16 -15.05 -10.42
C LYS A 79 -4.53 -14.21 -9.30
N VAL A 80 -4.73 -12.90 -9.34
CA VAL A 80 -4.23 -11.99 -8.29
C VAL A 80 -4.87 -12.31 -6.95
N GLU A 81 -6.18 -12.52 -6.92
CA GLU A 81 -6.90 -12.87 -5.70
C GLU A 81 -6.47 -14.25 -5.16
N GLY A 82 -6.29 -15.23 -6.03
CA GLY A 82 -5.74 -16.54 -5.66
C GLY A 82 -4.35 -16.43 -5.03
N LEU A 83 -3.44 -15.65 -5.62
CA LEU A 83 -2.11 -15.40 -5.06
C LEU A 83 -2.16 -14.71 -3.70
N LYS A 84 -3.05 -13.73 -3.50
CA LYS A 84 -3.23 -13.07 -2.20
C LYS A 84 -3.68 -14.07 -1.14
N GLN A 85 -4.68 -14.90 -1.46
CA GLN A 85 -5.18 -15.92 -0.53
C GLN A 85 -4.10 -16.96 -0.17
N ASP A 86 -3.29 -17.38 -1.13
CA ASP A 86 -2.22 -18.35 -0.87
C ASP A 86 -1.10 -17.73 -0.02
N LEU A 87 -0.77 -16.44 -0.24
CA LEU A 87 0.16 -15.71 0.63
C LEU A 87 -0.35 -15.60 2.06
N GLU A 88 -1.64 -15.33 2.27
CA GLU A 88 -2.24 -15.30 3.61
C GLU A 88 -2.20 -16.68 4.29
N LYS A 89 -2.49 -17.76 3.57
CA LYS A 89 -2.35 -19.14 4.09
C LYS A 89 -0.91 -19.42 4.54
N LEU A 90 0.09 -19.04 3.74
CA LEU A 90 1.50 -19.21 4.08
C LEU A 90 1.92 -18.40 5.30
N LYS A 91 1.38 -17.19 5.49
CA LYS A 91 1.62 -16.36 6.70
C LYS A 91 1.04 -17.04 7.95
N ILE A 92 -0.16 -17.61 7.85
CA ILE A 92 -0.78 -18.38 8.94
C ILE A 92 0.05 -19.63 9.24
N GLU A 93 0.57 -20.32 8.20
CA GLU A 93 1.39 -21.53 8.37
C GLU A 93 2.71 -21.24 9.10
N ILE A 94 3.35 -20.10 8.87
CA ILE A 94 4.51 -19.65 9.65
C ILE A 94 4.16 -19.54 11.14
N PHE A 95 3.01 -18.99 11.43
CA PHE A 95 2.55 -18.82 12.82
C PHE A 95 2.30 -20.17 13.51
N ASN A 96 1.69 -21.10 12.79
CA ASN A 96 1.37 -22.43 13.32
C ASN A 96 2.61 -23.33 13.52
N ASN A 97 3.70 -23.08 12.80
CA ASN A 97 4.93 -23.90 12.85
C ASN A 97 6.08 -23.12 13.50
N GLN A 98 5.86 -22.55 14.71
CA GLN A 98 6.85 -21.73 15.40
C GLN A 98 8.11 -22.49 15.78
N ASP A 99 8.02 -23.78 16.04
CA ASP A 99 9.11 -24.62 16.53
C ASP A 99 10.01 -25.19 15.42
N ASP A 100 9.54 -25.24 14.17
CA ASP A 100 10.32 -25.74 13.03
C ASP A 100 10.98 -24.61 12.24
N ILE A 101 12.22 -24.31 12.62
CA ILE A 101 13.02 -23.24 12.00
C ILE A 101 13.22 -23.48 10.51
N LYS A 102 13.51 -24.72 10.09
CA LYS A 102 13.79 -25.06 8.66
C LYS A 102 12.54 -24.90 7.80
N LEU A 103 11.39 -25.33 8.30
CA LEU A 103 10.12 -25.15 7.62
C LEU A 103 9.77 -23.68 7.47
N ARG A 104 9.94 -22.89 8.54
CA ARG A 104 9.70 -21.43 8.52
C ARG A 104 10.58 -20.69 7.52
N GLU A 105 11.85 -21.05 7.41
CA GLU A 105 12.75 -20.45 6.41
C GLU A 105 12.28 -20.75 4.98
N ARG A 106 11.84 -21.97 4.74
CA ARG A 106 11.29 -22.39 3.45
C ARG A 106 10.00 -21.63 3.11
N ILE A 107 9.08 -21.52 4.06
CA ILE A 107 7.83 -20.77 3.86
C ILE A 107 8.12 -19.29 3.61
N ARG A 108 9.07 -18.68 4.32
CA ARG A 108 9.49 -17.28 4.06
C ARG A 108 10.01 -17.07 2.64
N LEU A 109 10.74 -18.05 2.10
CA LEU A 109 11.19 -18.00 0.72
C LEU A 109 10.01 -18.04 -0.26
N TYR A 110 9.02 -18.90 0.00
CA TYR A 110 7.80 -18.97 -0.82
C TYR A 110 7.00 -17.67 -0.75
N ILE A 111 6.85 -17.08 0.42
CA ILE A 111 6.18 -15.77 0.59
C ILE A 111 6.89 -14.70 -0.25
N ARG A 112 8.21 -14.55 -0.13
CA ARG A 112 8.98 -13.56 -0.91
C ARG A 112 8.83 -13.77 -2.42
N THR A 113 8.82 -15.02 -2.86
CA THR A 113 8.63 -15.36 -4.28
C THR A 113 7.23 -15.02 -4.74
N GLY A 114 6.21 -15.34 -3.96
CA GLY A 114 4.81 -15.02 -4.23
C GLY A 114 4.55 -13.52 -4.24
N GLU A 115 5.10 -12.76 -3.26
CA GLU A 115 5.00 -11.30 -3.23
C GLU A 115 5.64 -10.66 -4.46
N LYS A 116 6.79 -11.18 -4.92
CA LYS A 116 7.43 -10.71 -6.16
C LYS A 116 6.56 -11.02 -7.40
N GLN A 117 5.95 -12.20 -7.46
CA GLN A 117 5.05 -12.56 -8.55
C GLN A 117 3.81 -11.64 -8.55
N LEU A 118 3.20 -11.41 -7.39
CA LEU A 118 2.07 -10.50 -7.23
C LEU A 118 2.42 -9.08 -7.67
N SER A 119 3.57 -8.56 -7.23
CA SER A 119 4.07 -7.24 -7.63
C SER A 119 4.26 -7.12 -9.14
N ASN A 120 4.82 -8.16 -9.78
CA ASN A 120 5.03 -8.16 -11.23
C ASN A 120 3.69 -8.18 -12.00
N GLN A 121 2.71 -8.96 -11.54
CA GLN A 121 1.39 -9.01 -12.18
C GLN A 121 0.65 -7.68 -12.04
N LEU A 122 0.76 -7.01 -10.90
CA LEU A 122 0.09 -5.73 -10.67
C LEU A 122 0.83 -4.54 -11.31
N LYS A 123 2.06 -4.72 -11.78
CA LYS A 123 2.88 -3.62 -12.28
C LYS A 123 2.21 -2.87 -13.45
N GLU A 124 1.66 -3.60 -14.41
CA GLU A 124 0.97 -2.99 -15.56
C GLU A 124 -0.29 -2.27 -15.12
N LYS A 125 -1.13 -2.93 -14.33
CA LYS A 125 -2.34 -2.33 -13.77
C LYS A 125 -2.04 -1.05 -13.00
N ASN A 126 -1.04 -1.08 -12.11
CA ASN A 126 -0.63 0.07 -11.31
C ASN A 126 -0.15 1.25 -12.16
N THR A 127 0.42 1.00 -13.34
CA THR A 127 0.82 2.09 -14.26
C THR A 127 -0.38 2.87 -14.78
N PHE A 128 -1.49 2.20 -15.05
CA PHE A 128 -2.72 2.88 -15.46
C PHE A 128 -3.32 3.71 -14.32
N TYR A 129 -3.29 3.21 -13.08
CA TYR A 129 -3.79 3.93 -11.91
C TYR A 129 -3.01 5.20 -11.56
N GLN A 130 -1.76 5.33 -12.01
CA GLN A 130 -0.98 6.56 -11.82
C GLN A 130 -1.53 7.75 -12.63
N ASN A 131 -2.39 7.50 -13.60
CA ASN A 131 -3.01 8.51 -14.45
C ASN A 131 -4.51 8.69 -14.17
N THR A 132 -4.97 8.36 -12.96
CA THR A 132 -6.36 8.55 -12.53
C THR A 132 -6.58 9.91 -11.89
N ARG A 133 -7.84 10.31 -11.75
CA ARG A 133 -8.24 11.53 -11.01
C ARG A 133 -7.76 11.48 -9.57
N GLU A 134 -7.86 10.30 -8.95
CA GLU A 134 -7.43 10.04 -7.59
C GLU A 134 -5.92 10.26 -7.43
N ALA A 135 -5.13 9.70 -8.34
CA ALA A 135 -3.67 9.88 -8.33
C ALA A 135 -3.28 11.34 -8.57
N TYR A 136 -3.95 12.02 -9.51
CA TYR A 136 -3.73 13.43 -9.79
C TYR A 136 -4.07 14.33 -8.59
N ALA A 137 -5.15 14.01 -7.87
CA ALA A 137 -5.55 14.78 -6.70
C ALA A 137 -4.63 14.57 -5.47
N LEU A 138 -3.83 13.50 -5.47
CA LEU A 138 -2.85 13.18 -4.43
C LEU A 138 -1.45 13.72 -4.72
N SER A 139 -1.16 14.16 -5.94
CA SER A 139 0.13 14.69 -6.38
C SER A 139 0.29 16.18 -6.06
#